data_cc3a4ed09bc0ee296a989cac01e162c8
#
_entry.id   cc3a4ed09bc0ee296a989cac01e162c8
#
_cell.length_a   1.000
_cell.length_b   1.000
_cell.length_c   1.000
_cell.angle_alpha   90.00
_cell.angle_beta   90.00
_cell.angle_gamma   90.00
#
_symmetry.space_group_name_H-M   'P 1'
#
loop_
_entity.id
_entity.type
_entity.pdbx_description
1 polymer ?
#
loop_
_entity_poly.entity_id
_entity_poly.type
_entity_poly.pdbx_seq_one_letter_code
_entity_poly.pdbx_strand_id
1 'polypeptide(L)'
;MSTLQQLREGLERTWDTLADGWNHLRNRASQALTRFQPGDGGGSLETADEQFLRHSARWGLLAAEVQETGDHVLIKLEAPGMSADAFDIQIHDGNVAVIRGEKRVQREQSKGRYHVMECAYGQFERAIPLPAEVDESRAKASYRNGVLQLSLPKSPAAVARRIEVSED
;
A
#
# COMPACT_ATOMS: atom_id res chain seq x y z
N MET A 1 1.32 20.83 46.54
CA MET A 1 1.17 19.62 45.69
C MET A 1 2.50 18.90 45.71
N SER A 2 2.52 17.62 46.02
CA SER A 2 3.78 16.90 46.21
C SER A 2 4.41 16.60 44.84
N THR A 3 5.75 16.64 44.78
CA THR A 3 6.56 16.34 43.58
C THR A 3 6.21 14.98 42.97
N LEU A 4 5.74 14.04 43.77
CA LEU A 4 5.27 12.72 43.34
C LEU A 4 3.95 12.77 42.56
N GLN A 5 3.04 13.68 42.88
CA GLN A 5 1.79 13.87 42.15
C GLN A 5 2.07 14.47 40.76
N GLN A 6 2.97 15.45 40.66
CA GLN A 6 3.37 16.05 39.38
C GLN A 6 4.08 15.05 38.46
N LEU A 7 4.93 14.18 39.02
CA LEU A 7 5.57 13.09 38.28
C LEU A 7 4.55 12.07 37.75
N ARG A 8 3.56 11.72 38.57
CA ARG A 8 2.52 10.77 38.18
C ARG A 8 1.63 11.32 37.05
N GLU A 9 1.18 12.58 37.19
CA GLU A 9 0.38 13.25 36.13
C GLU A 9 1.19 13.45 34.83
N GLY A 10 2.51 13.66 34.94
CA GLY A 10 3.41 13.73 33.78
C GLY A 10 3.52 12.38 33.06
N LEU A 11 3.68 11.30 33.83
CA LEU A 11 3.74 9.94 33.30
C LEU A 11 2.44 9.49 32.64
N GLU A 12 1.28 9.79 33.27
CA GLU A 12 -0.03 9.46 32.70
C GLU A 12 -0.26 10.17 31.36
N ARG A 13 0.04 11.46 31.25
CA ARG A 13 -0.04 12.22 29.97
C ARG A 13 0.88 11.69 28.90
N THR A 14 2.10 11.28 29.27
CA THR A 14 3.06 10.69 28.33
C THR A 14 2.56 9.34 27.84
N TRP A 15 1.96 8.55 28.73
CA TRP A 15 1.42 7.23 28.39
C TRP A 15 0.21 7.32 27.47
N ASP A 16 -0.70 8.26 27.70
CA ASP A 16 -1.87 8.51 26.85
C ASP A 16 -1.42 8.95 25.44
N THR A 17 -0.45 9.86 25.36
CA THR A 17 0.12 10.30 24.08
C THR A 17 0.79 9.16 23.31
N LEU A 18 1.49 8.26 23.99
CA LEU A 18 2.09 7.08 23.39
C LEU A 18 1.04 6.06 22.94
N ALA A 19 -0.02 5.86 23.73
CA ALA A 19 -1.12 4.97 23.39
C ALA A 19 -1.91 5.47 22.18
N ASP A 20 -2.19 6.77 22.11
CA ASP A 20 -2.85 7.40 20.95
C ASP A 20 -1.97 7.34 19.70
N GLY A 21 -0.69 7.64 19.83
CA GLY A 21 0.29 7.51 18.75
C GLY A 21 0.36 6.07 18.22
N TRP A 22 0.34 5.08 19.12
CA TRP A 22 0.32 3.66 18.76
C TRP A 22 -0.97 3.26 18.04
N ASN A 23 -2.13 3.72 18.48
CA ASN A 23 -3.39 3.46 17.82
C ASN A 23 -3.45 4.07 16.41
N HIS A 24 -2.95 5.30 16.25
CA HIS A 24 -2.81 5.93 14.94
C HIS A 24 -1.85 5.17 14.02
N LEU A 25 -0.70 4.76 14.54
CA LEU A 25 0.27 3.97 13.79
C LEU A 25 -0.32 2.62 13.36
N ARG A 26 -0.99 1.93 14.29
CA ARG A 26 -1.64 0.64 14.01
C ARG A 26 -2.70 0.76 12.93
N ASN A 27 -3.56 1.78 13.00
CA ASN A 27 -4.62 1.99 12.02
C ASN A 27 -4.06 2.32 10.62
N ARG A 28 -3.01 3.13 10.54
CA ARG A 28 -2.31 3.39 9.27
C ARG A 28 -1.59 2.15 8.75
N ALA A 29 -0.88 1.43 9.60
CA ALA A 29 -0.19 0.20 9.21
C ALA A 29 -1.16 -0.88 8.75
N SER A 30 -2.34 -1.02 9.39
CA SER A 30 -3.34 -2.01 8.99
C SER A 30 -3.89 -1.77 7.59
N GLN A 31 -4.01 -0.52 7.16
CA GLN A 31 -4.43 -0.17 5.80
C GLN A 31 -3.35 -0.47 4.75
N ALA A 32 -2.07 -0.35 5.11
CA ALA A 32 -0.95 -0.63 4.23
C ALA A 32 -0.51 -2.11 4.26
N LEU A 33 -1.01 -2.88 5.25
CA LEU A 33 -0.69 -4.30 5.39
C LEU A 33 -1.39 -5.07 4.29
N THR A 34 -0.58 -5.71 3.45
CA THR A 34 -1.05 -6.44 2.28
C THR A 34 -0.67 -7.91 2.42
N ARG A 35 -1.62 -8.80 2.17
CA ARG A 35 -1.38 -10.24 2.20
C ARG A 35 -0.77 -10.69 0.88
N PHE A 36 0.33 -11.44 0.98
CA PHE A 36 0.97 -12.10 -0.14
C PHE A 36 0.60 -13.58 -0.15
N GLN A 37 0.24 -14.08 -1.32
CA GLN A 37 -0.02 -15.49 -1.53
C GLN A 37 1.16 -16.10 -2.29
N PRO A 38 1.71 -17.24 -1.85
CA PRO A 38 2.73 -17.93 -2.63
C PRO A 38 2.20 -18.20 -4.04
N GLY A 39 2.96 -17.88 -5.05
CA GLY A 39 2.62 -18.26 -6.42
C GLY A 39 2.55 -19.78 -6.55
N ASP A 40 1.68 -20.29 -7.42
CA ASP A 40 1.62 -21.70 -7.80
C ASP A 40 2.89 -22.09 -8.57
N GLY A 41 3.99 -22.28 -7.85
CA GLY A 41 5.18 -22.93 -8.35
C GLY A 41 4.92 -24.42 -8.48
N GLY A 42 4.24 -24.84 -9.54
CA GLY A 42 4.05 -26.23 -9.90
C GLY A 42 5.39 -26.86 -10.29
N GLY A 43 6.04 -27.52 -9.35
CA GLY A 43 7.26 -28.28 -9.59
C GLY A 43 7.55 -29.19 -8.41
N SER A 44 7.51 -30.49 -8.64
CA SER A 44 7.83 -31.54 -7.68
C SER A 44 9.33 -31.60 -7.42
N LEU A 45 9.79 -30.96 -6.40
CA LEU A 45 10.99 -31.11 -5.57
C LEU A 45 11.21 -29.79 -4.85
N GLU A 46 10.50 -29.63 -3.74
CA GLU A 46 10.68 -28.46 -2.89
C GLU A 46 12.07 -28.49 -2.27
N THR A 47 12.90 -27.53 -2.62
CA THR A 47 14.14 -27.28 -1.91
C THR A 47 13.82 -26.77 -0.50
N ALA A 48 14.71 -26.99 0.47
CA ALA A 48 14.56 -26.45 1.83
C ALA A 48 14.31 -24.92 1.83
N ASP A 49 14.84 -24.22 0.83
CA ASP A 49 14.63 -22.78 0.64
C ASP A 49 13.22 -22.45 0.16
N GLU A 50 12.59 -23.28 -0.65
CA GLU A 50 11.20 -23.09 -1.09
C GLU A 50 10.22 -23.34 0.05
N GLN A 51 10.51 -24.33 0.91
CA GLN A 51 9.76 -24.52 2.15
C GLN A 51 9.92 -23.33 3.09
N PHE A 52 11.11 -22.75 3.19
CA PHE A 52 11.35 -21.54 3.98
C PHE A 52 10.60 -20.32 3.43
N LEU A 53 10.57 -20.13 2.10
CA LEU A 53 9.80 -19.10 1.42
C LEU A 53 8.28 -19.24 1.64
N ARG A 54 7.75 -20.46 1.70
CA ARG A 54 6.32 -20.70 2.01
C ARG A 54 5.96 -20.34 3.46
N HIS A 55 6.92 -20.36 4.36
CA HIS A 55 6.75 -20.00 5.77
C HIS A 55 7.19 -18.56 6.08
N SER A 56 7.84 -17.87 5.13
CA SER A 56 8.26 -16.49 5.28
C SER A 56 7.07 -15.53 5.31
N ALA A 57 7.32 -14.28 5.59
CA ALA A 57 6.29 -13.27 5.84
C ALA A 57 5.19 -13.29 4.75
N ARG A 58 3.98 -13.69 5.15
CA ARG A 58 2.78 -13.62 4.28
C ARG A 58 2.16 -12.23 4.24
N TRP A 59 2.68 -11.32 5.04
CA TRP A 59 2.21 -9.95 5.14
C TRP A 59 3.36 -9.00 4.85
N GLY A 60 3.15 -8.11 3.92
CA GLY A 60 4.08 -7.06 3.56
C GLY A 60 3.43 -5.69 3.65
N LEU A 61 4.23 -4.67 3.81
CA LEU A 61 3.78 -3.29 3.81
C LEU A 61 3.90 -2.75 2.38
N LEU A 62 2.77 -2.37 1.78
CA LEU A 62 2.70 -1.63 0.53
C LEU A 62 2.09 -0.26 0.82
N ALA A 63 2.90 0.70 1.24
CA ALA A 63 2.44 2.04 1.57
C ALA A 63 1.90 2.76 0.33
N ALA A 64 0.79 3.47 0.48
CA ALA A 64 0.20 4.25 -0.60
C ALA A 64 -0.07 5.68 -0.16
N GLU A 65 0.15 6.61 -1.09
CA GLU A 65 -0.31 7.99 -1.02
C GLU A 65 -1.41 8.19 -2.06
N VAL A 66 -2.51 8.83 -1.68
CA VAL A 66 -3.58 9.25 -2.58
C VAL A 66 -3.71 10.76 -2.47
N GLN A 67 -3.53 11.46 -3.58
CA GLN A 67 -3.66 12.90 -3.68
C GLN A 67 -4.76 13.25 -4.67
N GLU A 68 -5.67 14.12 -4.27
CA GLU A 68 -6.68 14.67 -5.14
C GLU A 68 -6.27 16.09 -5.59
N THR A 69 -6.34 16.34 -6.88
CA THR A 69 -6.19 17.67 -7.48
C THR A 69 -7.52 18.15 -8.07
N GLY A 70 -7.55 19.31 -8.71
CA GLY A 70 -8.77 19.81 -9.37
C GLY A 70 -9.33 18.85 -10.41
N ASP A 71 -8.47 18.17 -11.16
CA ASP A 71 -8.79 17.38 -12.35
C ASP A 71 -8.30 15.93 -12.32
N HIS A 72 -7.47 15.55 -11.35
CA HIS A 72 -6.88 14.20 -11.24
C HIS A 72 -6.93 13.65 -9.82
N VAL A 73 -6.93 12.33 -9.74
CA VAL A 73 -6.52 11.56 -8.56
C VAL A 73 -5.16 10.93 -8.86
N LEU A 74 -4.18 11.20 -8.02
CA LEU A 74 -2.82 10.68 -8.13
C LEU A 74 -2.60 9.64 -7.04
N ILE A 75 -2.09 8.46 -7.41
CA ILE A 75 -1.73 7.41 -6.45
C ILE A 75 -0.25 7.13 -6.59
N LYS A 76 0.44 7.00 -5.47
CA LYS A 76 1.78 6.41 -5.39
C LYS A 76 1.71 5.19 -4.48
N LEU A 77 2.21 4.06 -4.94
CA LEU A 77 2.31 2.82 -4.19
C LEU A 77 3.77 2.38 -4.10
N GLU A 78 4.28 2.28 -2.88
CA GLU A 78 5.62 1.75 -2.64
C GLU A 78 5.61 0.22 -2.78
N ALA A 79 6.25 -0.29 -3.83
CA ALA A 79 6.33 -1.71 -4.13
C ALA A 79 7.73 -2.08 -4.64
N PRO A 80 8.77 -1.94 -3.81
CA PRO A 80 10.15 -2.18 -4.23
C PRO A 80 10.41 -3.64 -4.56
N GLY A 81 11.35 -3.87 -5.49
CA GLY A 81 11.77 -5.22 -5.90
C GLY A 81 10.80 -5.89 -6.87
N MET A 82 10.04 -5.12 -7.62
CA MET A 82 9.16 -5.60 -8.69
C MET A 82 9.63 -5.11 -10.06
N SER A 83 9.04 -5.62 -11.12
CA SER A 83 9.17 -5.13 -12.48
C SER A 83 7.87 -4.45 -12.93
N ALA A 84 7.95 -3.58 -13.94
CA ALA A 84 6.79 -2.83 -14.41
C ALA A 84 5.67 -3.72 -14.98
N ASP A 85 6.04 -4.84 -15.58
CA ASP A 85 5.15 -5.85 -16.15
C ASP A 85 4.51 -6.77 -15.11
N ALA A 86 4.92 -6.66 -13.84
CA ALA A 86 4.38 -7.47 -12.75
C ALA A 86 3.07 -6.90 -12.15
N PHE A 87 2.54 -5.79 -12.67
CA PHE A 87 1.34 -5.16 -12.18
C PHE A 87 0.15 -5.34 -13.12
N ASP A 88 -1.01 -5.65 -12.55
CA ASP A 88 -2.33 -5.57 -13.18
C ASP A 88 -3.17 -4.55 -12.38
N ILE A 89 -3.73 -3.55 -13.08
CA ILE A 89 -4.42 -2.43 -12.45
C ILE A 89 -5.80 -2.30 -13.08
N GLN A 90 -6.82 -2.30 -12.23
CA GLN A 90 -8.22 -2.18 -12.66
C GLN A 90 -8.92 -1.11 -11.82
N ILE A 91 -9.81 -0.36 -12.44
CA ILE A 91 -10.70 0.55 -11.74
C ILE A 91 -12.09 -0.09 -11.67
N HIS A 92 -12.62 -0.23 -10.47
CA HIS A 92 -13.97 -0.74 -10.24
C HIS A 92 -14.91 0.40 -9.89
N ASP A 93 -16.07 0.42 -10.53
CA ASP A 93 -17.14 1.40 -10.31
C ASP A 93 -16.67 2.87 -10.36
N GLY A 94 -15.58 3.12 -11.08
CA GLY A 94 -14.97 4.45 -11.22
C GLY A 94 -14.33 5.02 -9.95
N ASN A 95 -14.39 4.33 -8.81
CA ASN A 95 -14.00 4.89 -7.50
C ASN A 95 -13.13 3.97 -6.63
N VAL A 96 -12.73 2.80 -7.13
CA VAL A 96 -11.79 1.90 -6.43
C VAL A 96 -10.70 1.45 -7.39
N ALA A 97 -9.44 1.76 -7.07
CA ALA A 97 -8.31 1.21 -7.79
C ALA A 97 -7.90 -0.13 -7.16
N VAL A 98 -8.00 -1.21 -7.92
CA VAL A 98 -7.52 -2.54 -7.54
C VAL A 98 -6.19 -2.79 -8.24
N ILE A 99 -5.14 -2.95 -7.44
CA ILE A 99 -3.76 -3.17 -7.90
C ILE A 99 -3.38 -4.58 -7.51
N ARG A 100 -3.13 -5.42 -8.50
CA ARG A 100 -2.58 -6.76 -8.34
C ARG A 100 -1.15 -6.79 -8.81
N GLY A 101 -0.37 -7.68 -8.24
CA GLY A 101 1.01 -7.88 -8.66
C GLY A 101 1.62 -9.14 -8.10
N GLU A 102 2.80 -9.49 -8.64
CA GLU A 102 3.58 -10.61 -8.15
C GLU A 102 5.01 -10.17 -7.87
N LYS A 103 5.41 -10.26 -6.60
CA LYS A 103 6.80 -10.03 -6.18
C LYS A 103 7.55 -11.34 -6.16
N ARG A 104 8.49 -11.51 -7.08
CA ARG A 104 9.29 -12.74 -7.22
C ARG A 104 10.60 -12.62 -6.48
N VAL A 105 11.06 -13.75 -5.93
CA VAL A 105 12.41 -13.83 -5.37
C VAL A 105 13.43 -13.82 -6.52
N GLN A 106 14.28 -12.81 -6.52
CA GLN A 106 15.44 -12.79 -7.42
C GLN A 106 16.62 -13.42 -6.68
N ARG A 107 17.03 -14.62 -7.08
CA ARG A 107 18.19 -15.26 -6.52
C ARG A 107 19.43 -14.82 -7.29
N GLU A 108 20.24 -13.97 -6.68
CA GLU A 108 21.52 -13.55 -7.25
C GLU A 108 22.61 -14.64 -7.15
N GLN A 109 22.47 -15.56 -6.20
CA GLN A 109 23.44 -16.63 -5.98
C GLN A 109 22.74 -17.96 -5.69
N SER A 110 23.13 -19.01 -6.43
CA SER A 110 22.62 -20.36 -6.25
C SER A 110 23.16 -21.07 -5.00
N LYS A 111 24.17 -20.52 -4.34
CA LYS A 111 24.85 -21.11 -3.18
C LYS A 111 24.82 -20.09 -2.03
N GLY A 112 23.80 -20.15 -1.19
CA GLY A 112 23.69 -19.31 -0.01
C GLY A 112 22.62 -19.85 0.93
N ARG A 113 22.70 -19.46 2.21
CA ARG A 113 21.69 -19.74 3.23
C ARG A 113 21.13 -18.42 3.73
N TYR A 114 19.81 -18.28 3.71
CA TYR A 114 19.15 -17.17 4.36
C TYR A 114 19.17 -17.35 5.88
N HIS A 115 19.54 -16.31 6.61
CA HIS A 115 19.51 -16.27 8.07
C HIS A 115 18.30 -15.46 8.57
N VAL A 116 17.89 -14.46 7.80
CA VAL A 116 16.70 -13.63 8.07
C VAL A 116 15.97 -13.38 6.76
N MET A 117 14.64 -13.52 6.76
CA MET A 117 13.80 -13.20 5.62
C MET A 117 12.49 -12.57 6.13
N GLU A 118 12.45 -11.25 6.10
CA GLU A 118 11.30 -10.44 6.52
C GLU A 118 10.50 -9.90 5.32
N CYS A 119 11.03 -10.05 4.10
CA CYS A 119 10.34 -9.63 2.88
C CYS A 119 9.22 -10.59 2.55
N ALA A 120 8.06 -10.06 2.16
CA ALA A 120 6.97 -10.83 1.61
C ALA A 120 7.14 -11.00 0.10
N TYR A 121 6.87 -12.21 -0.39
CA TYR A 121 6.94 -12.58 -1.80
C TYR A 121 5.66 -13.31 -2.22
N GLY A 122 5.36 -13.27 -3.50
CA GLY A 122 4.20 -13.89 -4.11
C GLY A 122 3.21 -12.88 -4.68
N GLN A 123 2.01 -13.35 -4.95
CA GLN A 123 0.93 -12.53 -5.49
C GLN A 123 0.26 -11.71 -4.39
N PHE A 124 -0.10 -10.48 -4.71
CA PHE A 124 -0.86 -9.61 -3.83
C PHE A 124 -1.99 -8.92 -4.58
N GLU A 125 -2.99 -8.52 -3.84
CA GLU A 125 -4.06 -7.64 -4.28
C GLU A 125 -4.26 -6.53 -3.26
N ARG A 126 -4.40 -5.31 -3.74
CA ARG A 126 -4.66 -4.15 -2.93
C ARG A 126 -5.73 -3.27 -3.56
N ALA A 127 -6.83 -3.04 -2.82
CA ALA A 127 -7.87 -2.11 -3.18
C ALA A 127 -7.62 -0.75 -2.49
N ILE A 128 -7.66 0.32 -3.27
CA ILE A 128 -7.47 1.70 -2.80
C ILE A 128 -8.73 2.49 -3.19
N PRO A 129 -9.53 2.93 -2.21
CA PRO A 129 -10.67 3.81 -2.47
C PRO A 129 -10.19 5.16 -3.00
N LEU A 130 -10.87 5.67 -4.03
CA LEU A 130 -10.59 6.95 -4.63
C LEU A 130 -11.52 8.02 -4.06
N PRO A 131 -11.03 9.27 -3.85
CA PRO A 131 -11.84 10.37 -3.32
C PRO A 131 -12.87 10.90 -4.32
N ALA A 132 -12.74 10.55 -5.61
CA ALA A 132 -13.63 10.98 -6.68
C ALA A 132 -13.69 9.91 -7.77
N GLU A 133 -14.77 9.90 -8.56
CA GLU A 133 -14.88 9.07 -9.75
C GLU A 133 -13.87 9.49 -10.81
N VAL A 134 -13.26 8.50 -11.47
CA VAL A 134 -12.23 8.71 -12.48
C VAL A 134 -12.62 8.14 -13.84
N ASP A 135 -11.99 8.67 -14.88
CA ASP A 135 -12.09 8.18 -16.24
C ASP A 135 -10.94 7.20 -16.50
N GLU A 136 -11.22 5.91 -16.39
CA GLU A 136 -10.24 4.84 -16.57
C GLU A 136 -9.64 4.81 -17.98
N SER A 137 -10.37 5.25 -18.99
CA SER A 137 -9.92 5.25 -20.39
C SER A 137 -8.72 6.18 -20.63
N ARG A 138 -8.53 7.18 -19.76
CA ARG A 138 -7.44 8.15 -19.80
C ARG A 138 -6.42 7.96 -18.68
N ALA A 139 -6.55 6.90 -17.89
CA ALA A 139 -5.63 6.56 -16.84
C ALA A 139 -4.20 6.31 -17.37
N LYS A 140 -3.22 6.72 -16.59
CA LYS A 140 -1.80 6.47 -16.90
C LYS A 140 -1.14 5.84 -15.68
N ALA A 141 -0.28 4.87 -15.94
CA ALA A 141 0.54 4.20 -14.93
C ALA A 141 2.02 4.25 -15.31
N SER A 142 2.88 4.37 -14.33
CA SER A 142 4.33 4.24 -14.49
C SER A 142 4.94 3.64 -13.24
N TYR A 143 6.03 2.88 -13.41
CA TYR A 143 6.79 2.29 -12.31
C TYR A 143 8.24 2.69 -12.41
N ARG A 144 8.76 3.31 -11.36
CA ARG A 144 10.15 3.76 -11.30
C ARG A 144 10.67 3.77 -9.87
N ASN A 145 11.90 3.32 -9.68
CA ASN A 145 12.60 3.34 -8.37
C ASN A 145 11.80 2.68 -7.23
N GLY A 146 11.08 1.58 -7.53
CA GLY A 146 10.29 0.88 -6.51
C GLY A 146 8.93 1.52 -6.21
N VAL A 147 8.51 2.53 -6.96
CA VAL A 147 7.23 3.23 -6.76
C VAL A 147 6.37 3.12 -8.03
N LEU A 148 5.16 2.58 -7.87
CA LEU A 148 4.12 2.62 -8.87
C LEU A 148 3.36 3.95 -8.73
N GLN A 149 3.24 4.69 -9.83
CA GLN A 149 2.52 5.95 -9.89
C GLN A 149 1.35 5.83 -10.87
N LEU A 150 0.16 6.19 -10.41
CA LEU A 150 -1.05 6.27 -11.23
C LEU A 150 -1.49 7.72 -11.33
N SER A 151 -1.88 8.14 -12.52
CA SER A 151 -2.52 9.43 -12.79
C SER A 151 -3.89 9.15 -13.41
N LEU A 152 -4.93 9.42 -12.65
CA LEU A 152 -6.31 9.09 -12.97
C LEU A 152 -7.10 10.40 -13.15
N PRO A 153 -7.41 10.81 -14.38
CA PRO A 153 -8.28 11.96 -14.61
C PRO A 153 -9.64 11.77 -13.98
N LYS A 154 -10.18 12.78 -13.33
CA LYS A 154 -11.55 12.72 -12.81
C LYS A 154 -12.55 12.59 -13.95
N SER A 155 -13.65 11.89 -13.71
CA SER A 155 -14.77 11.85 -14.63
C SER A 155 -15.39 13.26 -14.77
N PRO A 156 -16.00 13.60 -15.90
CA PRO A 156 -16.67 14.90 -16.07
C PRO A 156 -17.76 15.16 -15.02
N ALA A 157 -18.38 14.10 -14.48
CA ALA A 157 -19.38 14.20 -13.42
C ALA A 157 -18.74 14.53 -12.05
N ALA A 158 -17.48 14.15 -11.82
CA ALA A 158 -16.78 14.36 -10.57
C ALA A 158 -16.05 15.72 -10.49
N VAL A 159 -15.93 16.45 -11.61
CA VAL A 159 -15.37 17.80 -11.62
C VAL A 159 -16.40 18.76 -11.03
N ALA A 160 -16.07 19.34 -9.86
CA ALA A 160 -16.95 20.28 -9.17
C ALA A 160 -17.41 21.40 -10.10
N ARG A 161 -18.72 21.54 -10.33
CA ARG A 161 -19.32 22.65 -11.04
C ARG A 161 -19.40 23.86 -10.10
N ARG A 162 -18.71 24.92 -10.43
CA ARG A 162 -18.88 26.20 -9.74
C ARG A 162 -20.28 26.75 -10.07
N ILE A 163 -21.08 26.94 -9.04
CA ILE A 163 -22.38 27.62 -9.16
C ILE A 163 -22.13 29.10 -8.93
N GLU A 164 -22.41 29.93 -9.92
CA GLU A 164 -22.39 31.38 -9.78
C GLU A 164 -23.69 31.83 -9.14
N VAL A 165 -23.57 32.59 -8.05
CA VAL A 165 -24.72 33.23 -7.39
C VAL A 165 -24.85 34.63 -7.98
N SER A 166 -25.95 34.92 -8.66
CA SER A 166 -26.32 36.25 -9.08
C SER A 166 -27.16 36.91 -7.99
N GLU A 167 -26.90 38.20 -7.72
CA GLU A 167 -27.81 39.05 -6.94
C GLU A 167 -28.95 39.49 -7.86
N ASP A 168 -30.21 39.25 -7.42
CA ASP A 168 -31.41 39.80 -8.03
C ASP A 168 -31.67 41.24 -7.56
#